data_b08993b57d7abeecae876ca007dd3c09
#
_entry.id   b08993b57d7abeecae876ca007dd3c09
#
_cell.length_a   1.000
_cell.length_b   1.000
_cell.length_c   1.000
_cell.angle_alpha   90.00
_cell.angle_beta   90.00
_cell.angle_gamma   90.00
#
_symmetry.space_group_name_H-M   'P 1'
#
loop_
_entity.id
_entity.type
_entity.pdbx_description
1 polymer ?
#
loop_
_entity_poly.entity_id
_entity_poly.type
_entity_poly.pdbx_seq_one_letter_code
_entity_poly.pdbx_strand_id
1 'polypeptide(L)'
;MLIDATAVPADRGGVGRYVDSLVAALDEDGARITVVCQPRDAVLYDRLAPGARIVPTSPSTSTRTARLTWEQATLPRLVRRLAADVVHSPHYTMPLASPAASVVTLHDATFFTDAVLHSSVKARFFRAWTATALRRATLCVVPSIATAAELERVGQVRTVRTSELEIIHHGVEPDRFHPPSPAEIEAARQAVGLGKTPYVAFLGALEPRKNVPALIRGFAHAVIGRPNPPALVLAGQPGWDSQVERALDAVPHRLRVIRAGYLPFDTLAGFLGGSDLVAYPSLGEGFGLPVLEAMACGAAVLTTRRLSLPEVGGDAVAYCGVGAGDVAAAISELLDAPARRAELAEAALRRAKEFSWATTAERHREAYAKAWHRHAERRAS
;
A
#
# COMPACT_ATOMS: atom_id res chain seq x y z
N MET A 1 -19.81 14.32 2.50
CA MET A 1 -19.46 12.95 2.93
C MET A 1 -18.60 12.97 4.17
N LEU A 2 -18.52 11.83 4.91
CA LEU A 2 -17.68 11.67 6.10
C LEU A 2 -16.68 10.52 5.87
N ILE A 3 -15.38 10.77 6.15
CA ILE A 3 -14.32 9.76 6.07
C ILE A 3 -13.86 9.43 7.50
N ASP A 4 -13.93 8.15 7.88
CA ASP A 4 -13.46 7.66 9.17
C ASP A 4 -11.97 7.28 9.12
N ALA A 5 -11.10 8.26 9.38
CA ALA A 5 -9.66 8.06 9.47
C ALA A 5 -9.17 7.59 10.86
N THR A 6 -10.08 7.23 11.79
CA THR A 6 -9.68 6.82 13.15
C THR A 6 -8.90 5.51 13.20
N ALA A 7 -9.03 4.67 12.16
CA ALA A 7 -8.33 3.39 12.04
C ALA A 7 -6.89 3.53 11.51
N VAL A 8 -6.50 4.72 11.05
CA VAL A 8 -5.15 4.97 10.52
C VAL A 8 -4.11 4.80 11.62
N PRO A 9 -3.08 3.93 11.42
CA PRO A 9 -2.05 3.72 12.42
C PRO A 9 -1.13 4.95 12.55
N ALA A 10 -0.45 5.08 13.69
CA ALA A 10 0.54 6.13 13.90
C ALA A 10 1.68 6.03 12.88
N ASP A 11 2.15 4.80 12.65
CA ASP A 11 3.08 4.52 11.55
C ASP A 11 2.31 4.50 10.23
N ARG A 12 2.59 5.46 9.37
CA ARG A 12 1.95 5.60 8.05
C ARG A 12 2.43 4.54 7.07
N GLY A 13 1.97 3.29 7.24
CA GLY A 13 2.12 2.23 6.24
C GLY A 13 1.21 2.48 5.02
N GLY A 14 1.08 1.48 4.15
CA GLY A 14 0.30 1.61 2.91
C GLY A 14 -1.13 2.12 3.10
N VAL A 15 -1.84 1.64 4.12
CA VAL A 15 -3.20 2.09 4.44
C VAL A 15 -3.22 3.55 4.89
N GLY A 16 -2.27 3.96 5.75
CA GLY A 16 -2.20 5.36 6.19
C GLY A 16 -1.95 6.30 5.02
N ARG A 17 -1.00 5.97 4.16
CA ARG A 17 -0.71 6.75 2.94
C ARG A 17 -1.92 6.84 2.01
N TYR A 18 -2.61 5.71 1.79
CA TYR A 18 -3.85 5.72 1.02
C TYR A 18 -4.87 6.71 1.57
N VAL A 19 -5.13 6.70 2.88
CA VAL A 19 -6.12 7.60 3.48
C VAL A 19 -5.66 9.06 3.40
N ASP A 20 -4.40 9.33 3.73
CA ASP A 20 -3.84 10.68 3.70
C ASP A 20 -3.92 11.28 2.28
N SER A 21 -3.48 10.53 1.26
CA SER A 21 -3.48 10.99 -0.12
C SER A 21 -4.88 11.07 -0.73
N LEU A 22 -5.79 10.16 -0.37
CA LEU A 22 -7.19 10.23 -0.80
C LEU A 22 -7.88 11.48 -0.22
N VAL A 23 -7.66 11.77 1.06
CA VAL A 23 -8.23 12.96 1.72
C VAL A 23 -7.73 14.23 1.06
N ALA A 24 -6.42 14.34 0.82
CA ALA A 24 -5.83 15.48 0.12
C ALA A 24 -6.42 15.66 -1.29
N ALA A 25 -6.44 14.60 -2.08
CA ALA A 25 -6.92 14.65 -3.45
C ALA A 25 -8.45 14.95 -3.56
N LEU A 26 -9.25 14.49 -2.60
CA LEU A 26 -10.68 14.82 -2.54
C LEU A 26 -10.91 16.30 -2.18
N ASP A 27 -10.08 16.88 -1.33
CA ASP A 27 -10.14 18.30 -0.97
C ASP A 27 -9.71 19.18 -2.15
N GLU A 28 -8.61 18.82 -2.83
CA GLU A 28 -8.12 19.47 -4.05
C GLU A 28 -9.17 19.45 -5.18
N ASP A 29 -9.92 18.36 -5.30
CA ASP A 29 -11.03 18.21 -6.25
C ASP A 29 -12.32 18.96 -5.82
N GLY A 30 -12.27 19.72 -4.72
CA GLY A 30 -13.35 20.55 -4.21
C GLY A 30 -14.51 19.77 -3.57
N ALA A 31 -14.30 18.53 -3.19
CA ALA A 31 -15.30 17.73 -2.50
C ALA A 31 -15.55 18.24 -1.07
N ARG A 32 -16.82 18.39 -0.67
CA ARG A 32 -17.17 18.71 0.72
C ARG A 32 -16.99 17.49 1.61
N ILE A 33 -15.86 17.37 2.27
CA ILE A 33 -15.52 16.24 3.14
C ILE A 33 -15.46 16.65 4.62
N THR A 34 -15.83 15.72 5.48
CA THR A 34 -15.54 15.76 6.91
C THR A 34 -14.62 14.58 7.23
N VAL A 35 -13.47 14.84 7.80
CA VAL A 35 -12.52 13.82 8.23
C VAL A 35 -12.61 13.65 9.73
N VAL A 36 -12.99 12.45 10.18
CA VAL A 36 -12.97 12.09 11.60
C VAL A 36 -11.68 11.32 11.86
N CYS A 37 -10.85 11.81 12.77
CA CYS A 37 -9.51 11.28 12.98
C CYS A 37 -9.13 11.15 14.46
N GLN A 38 -8.02 10.48 14.72
CA GLN A 38 -7.37 10.49 16.04
C GLN A 38 -6.87 11.92 16.36
N PRO A 39 -6.87 12.36 17.63
CA PRO A 39 -6.39 13.70 17.98
C PRO A 39 -4.98 14.03 17.49
N ARG A 40 -4.08 13.03 17.48
CA ARG A 40 -2.69 13.16 17.00
C ARG A 40 -2.60 13.49 15.49
N ASP A 41 -3.63 13.16 14.74
CA ASP A 41 -3.65 13.29 13.26
C ASP A 41 -4.36 14.58 12.81
N ALA A 42 -5.01 15.31 13.72
CA ALA A 42 -5.83 16.47 13.39
C ALA A 42 -5.05 17.56 12.65
N VAL A 43 -3.86 17.92 13.16
CA VAL A 43 -2.98 18.94 12.53
C VAL A 43 -2.50 18.48 11.15
N LEU A 44 -2.26 17.18 10.97
CA LEU A 44 -1.86 16.64 9.67
C LEU A 44 -2.99 16.79 8.65
N TYR A 45 -4.23 16.38 9.00
CA TYR A 45 -5.37 16.50 8.09
C TYR A 45 -5.79 17.95 7.83
N ASP A 46 -5.62 18.85 8.79
CA ASP A 46 -5.86 20.28 8.58
C ASP A 46 -4.89 20.89 7.53
N ARG A 47 -3.65 20.37 7.46
CA ARG A 47 -2.68 20.75 6.43
C ARG A 47 -2.93 20.06 5.08
N LEU A 48 -3.30 18.78 5.11
CA LEU A 48 -3.51 17.98 3.87
C LEU A 48 -4.79 18.38 3.15
N ALA A 49 -5.80 18.81 3.88
CA ALA A 49 -7.13 19.10 3.35
C ALA A 49 -7.69 20.36 4.04
N PRO A 50 -7.18 21.56 3.73
CA PRO A 50 -7.56 22.81 4.39
C PRO A 50 -9.02 23.21 4.15
N GLY A 51 -9.67 22.70 3.09
CA GLY A 51 -11.10 22.87 2.82
C GLY A 51 -12.01 21.88 3.57
N ALA A 52 -11.43 20.83 4.16
CA ALA A 52 -12.17 19.80 4.86
C ALA A 52 -12.55 20.23 6.29
N ARG A 53 -13.67 19.68 6.77
CA ARG A 53 -14.00 19.78 8.20
C ARG A 53 -13.29 18.68 8.97
N ILE A 54 -12.33 19.03 9.84
CA ILE A 54 -11.61 18.07 10.68
C ILE A 54 -12.33 17.92 12.03
N VAL A 55 -12.60 16.66 12.41
CA VAL A 55 -13.30 16.32 13.67
C VAL A 55 -12.44 15.32 14.44
N PRO A 56 -11.58 15.77 15.36
CA PRO A 56 -10.82 14.85 16.19
C PRO A 56 -11.72 14.12 17.18
N THR A 57 -11.42 12.83 17.39
CA THR A 57 -12.10 12.01 18.41
C THR A 57 -11.55 12.29 19.81
N SER A 58 -12.14 11.69 20.84
CA SER A 58 -11.55 11.70 22.19
C SER A 58 -10.23 10.90 22.23
N PRO A 59 -9.23 11.30 23.03
CA PRO A 59 -8.01 10.52 23.26
C PRO A 59 -8.26 9.07 23.68
N SER A 60 -9.41 8.78 24.29
CA SER A 60 -9.80 7.42 24.66
C SER A 60 -9.91 6.44 23.47
N THR A 61 -10.09 6.94 22.23
CA THR A 61 -10.15 6.12 21.02
C THR A 61 -8.77 5.65 20.51
N SER A 62 -7.70 5.97 21.22
CA SER A 62 -6.32 5.56 20.85
C SER A 62 -6.13 4.03 20.89
N THR A 63 -6.87 3.31 21.74
CA THR A 63 -6.82 1.86 21.78
C THR A 63 -7.78 1.22 20.77
N ARG A 64 -7.40 0.06 20.23
CA ARG A 64 -8.18 -0.63 19.20
C ARG A 64 -9.61 -0.95 19.66
N THR A 65 -9.76 -1.42 20.91
CA THR A 65 -11.08 -1.79 21.45
C THR A 65 -11.97 -0.56 21.64
N ALA A 66 -11.45 0.51 22.24
CA ALA A 66 -12.20 1.74 22.44
C ALA A 66 -12.58 2.38 21.09
N ARG A 67 -11.69 2.36 20.09
CA ARG A 67 -12.00 2.82 18.75
C ARG A 67 -13.15 2.03 18.10
N LEU A 68 -13.11 0.69 18.20
CA LEU A 68 -14.19 -0.15 17.66
C LEU A 68 -15.53 0.11 18.37
N THR A 69 -15.50 0.27 19.69
CA THR A 69 -16.71 0.65 20.44
C THR A 69 -17.24 2.01 20.02
N TRP A 70 -16.34 2.99 19.87
CA TRP A 70 -16.69 4.32 19.39
C TRP A 70 -17.28 4.29 17.96
N GLU A 71 -16.69 3.50 17.06
CA GLU A 71 -17.15 3.29 15.69
C GLU A 71 -18.60 2.77 15.65
N GLN A 72 -18.95 1.85 16.57
CA GLN A 72 -20.30 1.29 16.60
C GLN A 72 -21.31 2.17 17.37
N ALA A 73 -20.91 2.85 18.43
CA ALA A 73 -21.82 3.57 19.30
C ALA A 73 -21.92 5.07 18.97
N THR A 74 -20.79 5.72 18.69
CA THR A 74 -20.70 7.18 18.57
C THR A 74 -20.72 7.65 17.12
N LEU A 75 -20.01 6.98 16.23
CA LEU A 75 -19.91 7.37 14.82
C LEU A 75 -21.29 7.45 14.14
N PRO A 76 -22.27 6.52 14.34
CA PRO A 76 -23.60 6.67 13.73
C PRO A 76 -24.35 7.93 14.19
N ARG A 77 -24.18 8.32 15.46
CA ARG A 77 -24.77 9.55 16.00
C ARG A 77 -24.10 10.80 15.39
N LEU A 78 -22.77 10.75 15.22
CA LEU A 78 -22.02 11.81 14.57
C LEU A 78 -22.41 11.99 13.10
N VAL A 79 -22.53 10.88 12.35
CA VAL A 79 -23.01 10.86 10.95
C VAL A 79 -24.38 11.56 10.83
N ARG A 80 -25.31 11.22 11.75
CA ARG A 80 -26.63 11.85 11.77
C ARG A 80 -26.56 13.36 12.10
N ARG A 81 -25.77 13.73 13.12
CA ARG A 81 -25.61 15.13 13.54
C ARG A 81 -24.99 16.02 12.45
N LEU A 82 -24.08 15.44 11.67
CA LEU A 82 -23.40 16.12 10.55
C LEU A 82 -24.19 16.06 9.25
N ALA A 83 -25.35 15.38 9.24
CA ALA A 83 -26.15 15.14 8.05
C ALA A 83 -25.32 14.62 6.87
N ALA A 84 -24.40 13.70 7.13
CA ALA A 84 -23.57 13.13 6.09
C ALA A 84 -24.37 12.10 5.29
N ASP A 85 -24.35 12.20 3.96
CA ASP A 85 -25.07 11.30 3.06
C ASP A 85 -24.32 9.96 2.86
N VAL A 86 -22.99 10.03 2.95
CA VAL A 86 -22.09 8.88 2.80
C VAL A 86 -21.10 8.86 3.94
N VAL A 87 -20.84 7.67 4.50
CA VAL A 87 -19.75 7.40 5.40
C VAL A 87 -18.77 6.42 4.75
N HIS A 88 -17.52 6.83 4.59
CA HIS A 88 -16.46 6.00 4.08
C HIS A 88 -15.58 5.50 5.23
N SER A 89 -15.49 4.20 5.37
CA SER A 89 -14.58 3.50 6.30
C SER A 89 -13.43 2.90 5.48
N PRO A 90 -12.27 3.55 5.45
CA PRO A 90 -11.18 3.18 4.53
C PRO A 90 -10.33 2.01 5.01
N HIS A 91 -10.78 1.25 6.02
CA HIS A 91 -10.02 0.15 6.60
C HIS A 91 -10.89 -0.98 7.18
N TYR A 92 -11.50 -1.80 6.33
CA TYR A 92 -12.24 -3.04 6.64
C TYR A 92 -13.44 -2.92 7.60
N THR A 93 -13.31 -2.23 8.74
CA THR A 93 -14.39 -2.08 9.73
C THR A 93 -15.31 -0.93 9.35
N MET A 94 -16.58 -1.00 9.76
CA MET A 94 -17.57 0.05 9.48
C MET A 94 -18.62 0.12 10.59
N PRO A 95 -19.32 1.26 10.77
CA PRO A 95 -20.48 1.33 11.66
C PRO A 95 -21.64 0.50 11.09
N LEU A 96 -22.11 -0.49 11.86
CA LEU A 96 -23.18 -1.40 11.43
C LEU A 96 -24.57 -0.77 11.40
N ALA A 97 -24.76 0.30 12.16
CA ALA A 97 -26.04 1.04 12.29
C ALA A 97 -25.94 2.45 11.69
N SER A 98 -25.21 2.62 10.57
CA SER A 98 -25.09 3.92 9.92
C SER A 98 -26.41 4.39 9.32
N PRO A 99 -26.83 5.65 9.55
CA PRO A 99 -27.99 6.25 8.88
C PRO A 99 -27.70 6.70 7.43
N ALA A 100 -26.43 6.71 7.02
CA ALA A 100 -25.92 7.10 5.72
C ALA A 100 -25.48 5.89 4.89
N ALA A 101 -25.31 6.08 3.59
CA ALA A 101 -24.71 5.08 2.73
C ALA A 101 -23.30 4.72 3.22
N SER A 102 -23.02 3.43 3.37
CA SER A 102 -21.73 2.96 3.85
C SER A 102 -20.83 2.49 2.70
N VAL A 103 -19.66 3.08 2.59
CA VAL A 103 -18.58 2.65 1.68
C VAL A 103 -17.42 2.12 2.51
N VAL A 104 -16.86 0.98 2.12
CA VAL A 104 -15.74 0.35 2.84
C VAL A 104 -14.61 0.02 1.88
N THR A 105 -13.38 0.41 2.20
CA THR A 105 -12.21 -0.05 1.43
C THR A 105 -11.67 -1.36 2.01
N LEU A 106 -11.54 -2.35 1.13
CA LEU A 106 -10.94 -3.66 1.40
C LEU A 106 -9.61 -3.74 0.65
N HIS A 107 -8.50 -3.59 1.36
CA HIS A 107 -7.19 -3.39 0.76
C HIS A 107 -6.58 -4.66 0.15
N ASP A 108 -6.87 -5.82 0.69
CA ASP A 108 -6.44 -7.13 0.19
C ASP A 108 -7.34 -8.25 0.70
N ALA A 109 -7.18 -9.44 0.13
CA ALA A 109 -7.83 -10.68 0.58
C ALA A 109 -6.84 -11.69 1.16
N THR A 110 -5.58 -11.31 1.41
CA THR A 110 -4.50 -12.22 1.84
C THR A 110 -4.80 -12.91 3.17
N PHE A 111 -5.65 -12.35 4.01
CA PHE A 111 -6.15 -13.01 5.23
C PHE A 111 -6.95 -14.30 4.93
N PHE A 112 -7.46 -14.47 3.72
CA PHE A 112 -8.19 -15.65 3.30
C PHE A 112 -7.29 -16.61 2.53
N THR A 113 -6.47 -16.11 1.60
CA THR A 113 -5.67 -16.90 0.65
C THR A 113 -4.37 -17.37 1.26
N ASP A 114 -3.72 -16.54 2.08
CA ASP A 114 -2.39 -16.78 2.64
C ASP A 114 -2.37 -16.61 4.16
N ALA A 115 -3.30 -17.29 4.84
CA ALA A 115 -3.50 -17.18 6.27
C ALA A 115 -2.24 -17.46 7.11
N VAL A 116 -1.33 -18.26 6.59
CA VAL A 116 -0.05 -18.61 7.25
C VAL A 116 0.85 -17.36 7.38
N LEU A 117 0.67 -16.36 6.53
CA LEU A 117 1.42 -15.09 6.56
C LEU A 117 0.93 -14.12 7.63
N HIS A 118 -0.12 -14.45 8.37
CA HIS A 118 -0.74 -13.58 9.38
C HIS A 118 -0.91 -14.30 10.73
N SER A 119 -0.92 -13.54 11.83
CA SER A 119 -1.31 -14.13 13.12
C SER A 119 -2.78 -14.59 13.05
N SER A 120 -3.09 -15.75 13.65
CA SER A 120 -4.41 -16.37 13.59
C SER A 120 -5.55 -15.47 14.13
N VAL A 121 -5.27 -14.68 15.16
CA VAL A 121 -6.23 -13.72 15.75
C VAL A 121 -6.49 -12.57 14.77
N LYS A 122 -5.45 -12.00 14.19
CA LYS A 122 -5.54 -10.92 13.20
C LYS A 122 -6.29 -11.39 11.95
N ALA A 123 -5.93 -12.55 11.41
CA ALA A 123 -6.59 -13.13 10.25
C ALA A 123 -8.10 -13.37 10.50
N ARG A 124 -8.46 -13.93 11.67
CA ARG A 124 -9.86 -14.17 12.03
C ARG A 124 -10.66 -12.87 12.16
N PHE A 125 -10.08 -11.84 12.75
CA PHE A 125 -10.69 -10.52 12.85
C PHE A 125 -10.98 -9.90 11.47
N PHE A 126 -9.96 -9.82 10.61
CA PHE A 126 -10.13 -9.22 9.29
C PHE A 126 -11.04 -10.05 8.37
N ARG A 127 -11.00 -11.38 8.46
CA ARG A 127 -11.96 -12.24 7.74
C ARG A 127 -13.41 -11.98 8.16
N ALA A 128 -13.67 -11.82 9.46
CA ALA A 128 -15.01 -11.54 9.96
C ALA A 128 -15.51 -10.18 9.48
N TRP A 129 -14.66 -9.13 9.54
CA TRP A 129 -15.03 -7.80 9.10
C TRP A 129 -15.15 -7.69 7.58
N THR A 130 -14.27 -8.30 6.81
CA THR A 130 -14.41 -8.38 5.35
C THR A 130 -15.73 -9.06 4.96
N ALA A 131 -16.05 -10.21 5.56
CA ALA A 131 -17.32 -10.89 5.30
C ALA A 131 -18.53 -10.05 5.74
N THR A 132 -18.40 -9.23 6.77
CA THR A 132 -19.44 -8.30 7.21
C THR A 132 -19.59 -7.13 6.24
N ALA A 133 -18.50 -6.52 5.80
CA ALA A 133 -18.50 -5.45 4.81
C ALA A 133 -19.14 -5.91 3.49
N LEU A 134 -18.70 -7.07 2.96
CA LEU A 134 -19.29 -7.66 1.75
C LEU A 134 -20.80 -7.93 1.83
N ARG A 135 -21.34 -8.15 3.04
CA ARG A 135 -22.78 -8.39 3.22
C ARG A 135 -23.57 -7.14 3.49
N ARG A 136 -23.01 -6.15 4.15
CA ARG A 136 -23.77 -5.05 4.78
C ARG A 136 -23.43 -3.66 4.27
N ALA A 137 -22.22 -3.45 3.72
CA ALA A 137 -21.88 -2.17 3.11
C ALA A 137 -22.79 -1.88 1.92
N THR A 138 -23.04 -0.63 1.67
CA THR A 138 -23.78 -0.23 0.46
C THR A 138 -22.90 -0.48 -0.77
N LEU A 139 -21.58 -0.29 -0.63
CA LEU A 139 -20.60 -0.48 -1.67
C LEU A 139 -19.23 -0.77 -1.03
N CYS A 140 -18.42 -1.64 -1.64
CA CYS A 140 -17.04 -1.87 -1.25
C CYS A 140 -16.09 -1.36 -2.35
N VAL A 141 -15.04 -0.65 -1.95
CA VAL A 141 -13.94 -0.24 -2.82
C VAL A 141 -12.77 -1.20 -2.64
N VAL A 142 -12.14 -1.58 -3.74
CA VAL A 142 -10.94 -2.43 -3.76
C VAL A 142 -9.86 -1.83 -4.65
N PRO A 143 -8.57 -2.00 -4.32
CA PRO A 143 -7.49 -1.29 -5.02
C PRO A 143 -7.07 -1.93 -6.35
N SER A 144 -7.57 -3.14 -6.68
CA SER A 144 -7.16 -3.86 -7.88
C SER A 144 -8.19 -4.89 -8.34
N ILE A 145 -8.13 -5.25 -9.62
CA ILE A 145 -8.90 -6.36 -10.22
C ILE A 145 -8.57 -7.67 -9.48
N ALA A 146 -7.31 -7.88 -9.16
CA ALA A 146 -6.87 -9.06 -8.45
C ALA A 146 -7.53 -9.19 -7.07
N THR A 147 -7.60 -8.08 -6.29
CA THR A 147 -8.28 -8.06 -4.99
C THR A 147 -9.79 -8.30 -5.15
N ALA A 148 -10.43 -7.70 -6.17
CA ALA A 148 -11.84 -7.95 -6.47
C ALA A 148 -12.10 -9.45 -6.72
N ALA A 149 -11.33 -10.05 -7.62
CA ALA A 149 -11.47 -11.48 -7.98
C ALA A 149 -11.26 -12.42 -6.77
N GLU A 150 -10.32 -12.10 -5.88
CA GLU A 150 -10.13 -12.87 -4.64
C GLU A 150 -11.32 -12.75 -3.69
N LEU A 151 -11.85 -11.54 -3.49
CA LEU A 151 -13.00 -11.29 -2.62
C LEU A 151 -14.27 -11.90 -3.17
N GLU A 152 -14.49 -11.89 -4.49
CA GLU A 152 -15.61 -12.57 -5.14
C GLU A 152 -15.54 -14.08 -4.91
N ARG A 153 -14.36 -14.69 -5.06
CA ARG A 153 -14.13 -16.11 -4.79
C ARG A 153 -14.44 -16.47 -3.34
N VAL A 154 -14.03 -15.62 -2.39
CA VAL A 154 -14.38 -15.77 -0.96
C VAL A 154 -15.88 -15.63 -0.75
N GLY A 155 -16.53 -14.68 -1.41
CA GLY A 155 -17.97 -14.47 -1.37
C GLY A 155 -18.77 -15.68 -1.86
N GLN A 156 -18.37 -16.27 -2.98
CA GLN A 156 -19.00 -17.46 -3.57
C GLN A 156 -18.91 -18.68 -2.64
N VAL A 157 -17.71 -18.94 -2.09
CA VAL A 157 -17.50 -20.06 -1.16
C VAL A 157 -18.34 -19.93 0.11
N ARG A 158 -18.67 -18.70 0.53
CA ARG A 158 -19.43 -18.41 1.76
C ARG A 158 -20.92 -18.17 1.52
N THR A 159 -21.40 -18.31 0.29
CA THR A 159 -22.80 -18.04 -0.08
C THR A 159 -23.26 -16.62 0.36
N VAL A 160 -22.36 -15.66 0.26
CA VAL A 160 -22.57 -14.28 0.67
C VAL A 160 -23.04 -13.49 -0.55
N ARG A 161 -24.20 -12.86 -0.46
CA ARG A 161 -24.62 -11.85 -1.44
C ARG A 161 -23.63 -10.69 -1.31
N THR A 162 -22.71 -10.55 -2.27
CA THR A 162 -21.67 -9.53 -2.23
C THR A 162 -22.25 -8.14 -2.47
N SER A 163 -21.85 -7.18 -1.65
CA SER A 163 -21.91 -5.77 -2.03
C SER A 163 -21.17 -5.61 -3.36
N GLU A 164 -21.60 -4.66 -4.18
CA GLU A 164 -20.85 -4.36 -5.40
C GLU A 164 -19.46 -3.90 -5.07
N LEU A 165 -18.48 -4.45 -5.80
CA LEU A 165 -17.09 -4.08 -5.70
C LEU A 165 -16.77 -3.03 -6.76
N GLU A 166 -16.25 -1.88 -6.33
CA GLU A 166 -15.69 -0.87 -7.23
C GLU A 166 -14.17 -0.95 -7.19
N ILE A 167 -13.58 -1.15 -8.35
CA ILE A 167 -12.13 -1.20 -8.50
C ILE A 167 -11.64 0.23 -8.69
N ILE A 168 -10.86 0.71 -7.71
CA ILE A 168 -10.29 2.05 -7.74
C ILE A 168 -8.80 1.94 -7.40
N HIS A 169 -7.96 2.10 -8.40
CA HIS A 169 -6.51 2.07 -8.23
C HIS A 169 -6.03 3.20 -7.33
N HIS A 170 -4.97 2.95 -6.59
CA HIS A 170 -4.26 4.01 -5.87
C HIS A 170 -3.42 4.84 -6.82
N GLY A 171 -3.17 6.08 -6.45
CA GLY A 171 -2.23 6.95 -7.12
C GLY A 171 -0.82 6.91 -6.50
N VAL A 172 0.08 7.68 -7.09
CA VAL A 172 1.40 8.01 -6.54
C VAL A 172 1.51 9.53 -6.39
N GLU A 173 2.17 10.00 -5.33
CA GLU A 173 2.38 11.42 -5.08
C GLU A 173 3.61 11.92 -5.86
N PRO A 174 3.43 12.79 -6.89
CA PRO A 174 4.54 13.22 -7.73
C PRO A 174 5.55 14.12 -6.98
N ASP A 175 5.13 14.82 -5.93
CA ASP A 175 6.02 15.64 -5.10
C ASP A 175 6.98 14.81 -4.25
N ARG A 176 6.66 13.55 -4.02
CA ARG A 176 7.45 12.62 -3.19
C ARG A 176 8.15 11.54 -3.99
N PHE A 177 7.54 11.11 -5.08
CA PHE A 177 8.03 10.04 -5.94
C PHE A 177 8.17 10.56 -7.36
N HIS A 178 9.36 11.02 -7.70
CA HIS A 178 9.75 11.60 -8.97
C HIS A 178 11.16 11.16 -9.33
N PRO A 179 11.59 11.29 -10.58
CA PRO A 179 12.98 11.09 -10.96
C PRO A 179 13.88 12.01 -10.12
N PRO A 180 14.77 11.45 -9.28
CA PRO A 180 15.53 12.25 -8.33
C PRO A 180 16.64 13.03 -9.02
N SER A 181 16.96 14.20 -8.46
CA SER A 181 18.16 14.95 -8.78
C SER A 181 19.43 14.25 -8.30
N PRO A 182 20.63 14.56 -8.84
CA PRO A 182 21.88 14.03 -8.33
C PRO A 182 22.11 14.31 -6.84
N ALA A 183 21.62 15.44 -6.33
CA ALA A 183 21.73 15.81 -4.91
C ALA A 183 20.86 14.91 -4.01
N GLU A 184 19.63 14.58 -4.42
CA GLU A 184 18.76 13.66 -3.70
C GLU A 184 19.33 12.24 -3.67
N ILE A 185 19.92 11.78 -4.80
CA ILE A 185 20.62 10.48 -4.86
C ILE A 185 21.78 10.45 -3.87
N GLU A 186 22.61 11.49 -3.88
CA GLU A 186 23.78 11.56 -2.98
C GLU A 186 23.34 11.60 -1.51
N ALA A 187 22.33 12.40 -1.17
CA ALA A 187 21.76 12.45 0.17
C ALA A 187 21.23 11.08 0.64
N ALA A 188 20.50 10.37 -0.24
CA ALA A 188 20.01 9.03 0.05
C ALA A 188 21.15 8.03 0.26
N ARG A 189 22.19 8.08 -0.57
CA ARG A 189 23.39 7.22 -0.43
C ARG A 189 24.12 7.47 0.88
N GLN A 190 24.24 8.72 1.31
CA GLN A 190 24.82 9.10 2.59
C GLN A 190 23.98 8.58 3.76
N ALA A 191 22.67 8.75 3.70
CA ALA A 191 21.73 8.30 4.74
C ALA A 191 21.83 6.79 5.02
N VAL A 192 22.12 5.98 3.98
CA VAL A 192 22.28 4.51 4.13
C VAL A 192 23.74 4.05 4.16
N GLY A 193 24.70 4.99 4.18
CA GLY A 193 26.11 4.70 4.30
C GLY A 193 26.73 3.95 3.10
N LEU A 194 26.24 4.14 1.88
CA LEU A 194 26.67 3.41 0.68
C LEU A 194 27.96 3.95 0.05
N GLY A 195 28.24 5.25 0.22
CA GLY A 195 29.27 5.90 -0.58
C GLY A 195 28.98 5.75 -2.08
N LYS A 196 29.97 5.38 -2.89
CA LYS A 196 29.82 5.19 -4.35
C LYS A 196 29.44 3.75 -4.75
N THR A 197 29.20 2.84 -3.81
CA THR A 197 28.88 1.44 -4.10
C THR A 197 27.53 1.33 -4.84
N PRO A 198 27.44 0.67 -6.01
CA PRO A 198 26.17 0.34 -6.65
C PRO A 198 25.26 -0.47 -5.71
N TYR A 199 23.93 -0.42 -5.90
CA TYR A 199 23.06 -1.16 -5.00
C TYR A 199 21.75 -1.61 -5.64
N VAL A 200 21.23 -2.72 -5.12
CA VAL A 200 19.89 -3.20 -5.30
C VAL A 200 19.06 -2.72 -4.09
N ALA A 201 17.95 -2.06 -4.35
CA ALA A 201 17.06 -1.52 -3.31
C ALA A 201 15.85 -2.43 -3.07
N PHE A 202 15.43 -2.50 -1.81
CA PHE A 202 14.11 -3.02 -1.39
C PHE A 202 13.46 -1.99 -0.46
N LEU A 203 12.16 -1.73 -0.67
CA LEU A 203 11.38 -0.84 0.19
C LEU A 203 10.13 -1.58 0.71
N GLY A 204 10.02 -1.73 2.03
CA GLY A 204 8.84 -2.32 2.68
C GLY A 204 9.15 -2.90 4.05
N ALA A 205 8.12 -3.14 4.86
CA ALA A 205 8.28 -3.85 6.13
C ALA A 205 8.78 -5.29 5.87
N LEU A 206 9.62 -5.83 6.77
CA LEU A 206 10.20 -7.17 6.64
C LEU A 206 9.17 -8.24 7.07
N GLU A 207 8.06 -8.29 6.36
CA GLU A 207 6.94 -9.22 6.57
C GLU A 207 7.11 -10.47 5.70
N PRO A 208 6.62 -11.65 6.13
CA PRO A 208 6.72 -12.88 5.34
C PRO A 208 6.19 -12.74 3.89
N ARG A 209 5.15 -11.96 3.70
CA ARG A 209 4.54 -11.68 2.40
C ARG A 209 5.49 -11.00 1.42
N LYS A 210 6.44 -10.22 1.91
CA LYS A 210 7.42 -9.50 1.09
C LYS A 210 8.56 -10.37 0.56
N ASN A 211 8.67 -11.61 1.07
CA ASN A 211 9.63 -12.62 0.61
C ASN A 211 11.10 -12.18 0.68
N VAL A 212 11.41 -11.37 1.70
CA VAL A 212 12.78 -10.82 1.90
C VAL A 212 13.84 -11.90 2.06
N PRO A 213 13.57 -13.04 2.74
CA PRO A 213 14.55 -14.13 2.81
C PRO A 213 14.95 -14.70 1.44
N ALA A 214 14.01 -14.81 0.50
CA ALA A 214 14.34 -15.24 -0.87
C ALA A 214 15.13 -14.16 -1.63
N LEU A 215 14.81 -12.88 -1.40
CA LEU A 215 15.58 -11.76 -1.95
C LEU A 215 17.03 -11.78 -1.47
N ILE A 216 17.27 -11.93 -0.18
CA ILE A 216 18.64 -11.96 0.40
C ILE A 216 19.44 -13.12 -0.18
N ARG A 217 18.87 -14.33 -0.19
CA ARG A 217 19.56 -15.52 -0.75
C ARG A 217 19.76 -15.38 -2.26
N GLY A 218 18.74 -14.93 -2.99
CA GLY A 218 18.82 -14.72 -4.44
C GLY A 218 19.87 -13.67 -4.80
N PHE A 219 19.89 -12.55 -4.10
CA PHE A 219 20.91 -11.52 -4.26
C PHE A 219 22.32 -12.07 -4.03
N ALA A 220 22.54 -12.77 -2.90
CA ALA A 220 23.84 -13.34 -2.61
C ALA A 220 24.32 -14.29 -3.72
N HIS A 221 23.44 -15.16 -4.23
CA HIS A 221 23.77 -16.06 -5.36
C HIS A 221 24.06 -15.28 -6.65
N ALA A 222 23.31 -14.23 -6.95
CA ALA A 222 23.50 -13.44 -8.17
C ALA A 222 24.84 -12.70 -8.22
N VAL A 223 25.36 -12.30 -7.05
CA VAL A 223 26.53 -11.38 -7.02
C VAL A 223 27.81 -12.00 -6.45
N ILE A 224 27.77 -13.23 -5.92
CA ILE A 224 28.91 -13.87 -5.25
C ILE A 224 30.14 -14.00 -6.16
N GLY A 225 29.98 -14.13 -7.48
CA GLY A 225 31.04 -14.24 -8.47
C GLY A 225 31.59 -12.91 -8.99
N ARG A 226 30.94 -11.78 -8.67
CA ARG A 226 31.31 -10.47 -9.22
C ARG A 226 32.54 -9.88 -8.55
N PRO A 227 33.48 -9.28 -9.30
CA PRO A 227 34.67 -8.62 -8.73
C PRO A 227 34.28 -7.44 -7.82
N ASN A 228 33.30 -6.63 -8.25
CA ASN A 228 32.76 -5.48 -7.53
C ASN A 228 31.25 -5.67 -7.34
N PRO A 229 30.82 -6.49 -6.35
CA PRO A 229 29.41 -6.74 -6.14
C PRO A 229 28.70 -5.48 -5.63
N PRO A 230 27.45 -5.21 -6.10
CA PRO A 230 26.63 -4.17 -5.51
C PRO A 230 26.28 -4.51 -4.06
N ALA A 231 25.74 -3.56 -3.31
CA ALA A 231 25.12 -3.82 -2.02
C ALA A 231 23.63 -4.16 -2.19
N LEU A 232 23.05 -4.90 -1.26
CA LEU A 232 21.60 -4.97 -1.08
C LEU A 232 21.19 -4.06 0.06
N VAL A 233 20.24 -3.15 -0.16
CA VAL A 233 19.74 -2.24 0.87
C VAL A 233 18.28 -2.53 1.15
N LEU A 234 17.98 -2.93 2.38
CA LEU A 234 16.64 -3.23 2.88
C LEU A 234 16.15 -2.04 3.70
N ALA A 235 15.26 -1.23 3.11
CA ALA A 235 14.63 -0.09 3.76
C ALA A 235 13.19 -0.41 4.17
N GLY A 236 12.82 -0.02 5.38
CA GLY A 236 11.48 -0.18 5.95
C GLY A 236 11.49 -0.64 7.40
N GLN A 237 10.30 -0.74 7.97
CA GLN A 237 10.14 -1.17 9.36
C GLN A 237 10.59 -2.62 9.56
N PRO A 238 11.16 -2.94 10.74
CA PRO A 238 11.34 -4.33 11.12
C PRO A 238 9.98 -5.02 11.16
N GLY A 239 9.86 -6.11 10.40
CA GLY A 239 8.64 -6.91 10.36
C GLY A 239 8.70 -8.06 11.35
N TRP A 240 7.92 -9.11 11.08
CA TRP A 240 7.85 -10.31 11.91
C TRP A 240 8.30 -11.59 11.18
N ASP A 241 9.01 -11.46 10.06
CA ASP A 241 9.54 -12.62 9.35
C ASP A 241 10.81 -13.15 10.03
N SER A 242 10.66 -14.22 10.79
CA SER A 242 11.75 -14.86 11.52
C SER A 242 12.82 -15.50 10.63
N GLN A 243 12.59 -15.62 9.31
CA GLN A 243 13.54 -16.18 8.37
C GLN A 243 14.54 -15.12 7.87
N VAL A 244 14.27 -13.83 8.07
CA VAL A 244 15.15 -12.74 7.62
C VAL A 244 16.50 -12.81 8.29
N GLU A 245 16.56 -12.98 9.62
CA GLU A 245 17.83 -13.06 10.35
C GLU A 245 18.66 -14.26 9.87
N ARG A 246 18.03 -15.43 9.72
CA ARG A 246 18.72 -16.62 9.19
C ARG A 246 19.27 -16.42 7.78
N ALA A 247 18.53 -15.67 6.95
CA ALA A 247 19.00 -15.38 5.60
C ALA A 247 20.18 -14.40 5.60
N LEU A 248 20.17 -13.42 6.52
CA LEU A 248 21.29 -12.49 6.72
C LEU A 248 22.54 -13.18 7.24
N ASP A 249 22.40 -14.05 8.25
CA ASP A 249 23.53 -14.82 8.83
C ASP A 249 24.21 -15.73 7.79
N ALA A 250 23.48 -16.17 6.78
CA ALA A 250 23.98 -17.01 5.70
C ALA A 250 24.68 -16.22 4.57
N VAL A 251 24.65 -14.87 4.60
CA VAL A 251 25.30 -14.05 3.57
C VAL A 251 26.84 -14.11 3.74
N PRO A 252 27.59 -14.44 2.69
CA PRO A 252 29.07 -14.40 2.74
C PRO A 252 29.59 -13.02 3.15
N HIS A 253 30.57 -12.96 4.07
CA HIS A 253 31.10 -11.72 4.65
C HIS A 253 31.62 -10.69 3.62
N ARG A 254 32.00 -11.13 2.43
CA ARG A 254 32.44 -10.24 1.35
C ARG A 254 31.28 -9.49 0.66
N LEU A 255 30.04 -9.90 0.87
CA LEU A 255 28.88 -9.25 0.33
C LEU A 255 28.28 -8.29 1.36
N ARG A 256 27.75 -7.19 0.87
CA ARG A 256 27.20 -6.15 1.72
C ARG A 256 25.66 -6.15 1.65
N VAL A 257 25.04 -6.47 2.78
CA VAL A 257 23.60 -6.30 2.97
C VAL A 257 23.38 -5.29 4.08
N ILE A 258 22.67 -4.20 3.79
CA ILE A 258 22.43 -3.09 4.71
C ILE A 258 20.96 -3.09 5.10
N ARG A 259 20.69 -3.10 6.40
CA ARG A 259 19.35 -2.85 6.96
C ARG A 259 19.26 -1.37 7.30
N ALA A 260 18.71 -0.58 6.39
CA ALA A 260 18.61 0.87 6.54
C ALA A 260 17.53 1.29 7.56
N GLY A 261 16.59 0.37 7.92
CA GLY A 261 15.46 0.73 8.76
C GLY A 261 14.48 1.68 8.03
N TYR A 262 13.75 2.45 8.80
CA TYR A 262 12.84 3.45 8.24
C TYR A 262 13.63 4.60 7.62
N LEU A 263 13.31 4.92 6.37
CA LEU A 263 13.85 6.10 5.69
C LEU A 263 12.79 7.21 5.66
N PRO A 264 13.18 8.47 5.93
CA PRO A 264 12.31 9.63 5.77
C PRO A 264 11.77 9.75 4.34
N PHE A 265 10.57 10.30 4.19
CA PHE A 265 9.92 10.40 2.88
C PHE A 265 10.72 11.19 1.85
N ASP A 266 11.40 12.24 2.25
CA ASP A 266 12.26 13.09 1.42
C ASP A 266 13.51 12.36 0.90
N THR A 267 13.84 11.23 1.48
CA THR A 267 14.97 10.38 1.06
C THR A 267 14.56 9.32 0.02
N LEU A 268 13.25 9.01 -0.08
CA LEU A 268 12.78 7.85 -0.84
C LEU A 268 12.98 7.98 -2.35
N ALA A 269 12.78 9.17 -2.93
CA ALA A 269 13.00 9.36 -4.36
C ALA A 269 14.47 9.08 -4.73
N GLY A 270 15.41 9.69 -4.00
CA GLY A 270 16.84 9.44 -4.19
C GLY A 270 17.25 8.00 -3.93
N PHE A 271 16.64 7.33 -2.94
CA PHE A 271 16.90 5.94 -2.62
C PHE A 271 16.40 4.97 -3.70
N LEU A 272 15.20 5.17 -4.21
CA LEU A 272 14.63 4.30 -5.25
C LEU A 272 15.24 4.57 -6.62
N GLY A 273 15.22 5.82 -7.07
CA GLY A 273 15.70 6.20 -8.41
C GLY A 273 17.22 6.19 -8.55
N GLY A 274 17.97 6.27 -7.44
CA GLY A 274 19.44 6.14 -7.44
C GLY A 274 19.97 4.71 -7.38
N SER A 275 19.08 3.69 -7.33
CA SER A 275 19.46 2.28 -7.31
C SER A 275 19.70 1.72 -8.72
N ASP A 276 20.54 0.69 -8.85
CA ASP A 276 20.67 -0.05 -10.11
C ASP A 276 19.41 -0.87 -10.43
N LEU A 277 18.71 -1.31 -9.37
CA LEU A 277 17.51 -2.13 -9.47
C LEU A 277 16.71 -2.03 -8.16
N VAL A 278 15.41 -1.87 -8.24
CA VAL A 278 14.50 -2.11 -7.12
C VAL A 278 13.96 -3.53 -7.24
N ALA A 279 14.28 -4.38 -6.27
CA ALA A 279 13.84 -5.77 -6.24
C ALA A 279 12.74 -5.98 -5.19
N TYR A 280 11.54 -6.35 -5.65
CA TYR A 280 10.34 -6.50 -4.81
C TYR A 280 9.65 -7.85 -5.09
N PRO A 281 10.24 -9.00 -4.69
CA PRO A 281 9.74 -10.32 -5.03
C PRO A 281 8.58 -10.77 -4.12
N SER A 282 7.62 -9.89 -3.87
CA SER A 282 6.47 -10.14 -2.98
C SER A 282 5.66 -11.35 -3.43
N LEU A 283 5.15 -12.11 -2.46
CA LEU A 283 4.25 -13.25 -2.66
C LEU A 283 2.84 -12.82 -3.05
N GLY A 284 2.49 -11.54 -2.79
CA GLY A 284 1.21 -10.97 -3.17
C GLY A 284 0.97 -9.61 -2.54
N GLU A 285 0.28 -8.75 -3.26
CA GLU A 285 -0.12 -7.41 -2.82
C GLU A 285 -1.59 -7.16 -3.15
N GLY A 286 -2.24 -6.33 -2.35
CA GLY A 286 -3.56 -5.83 -2.71
C GLY A 286 -3.51 -4.79 -3.83
N PHE A 287 -2.41 -4.01 -3.90
CA PHE A 287 -2.12 -3.09 -5.01
C PHE A 287 -0.65 -3.15 -5.42
N GLY A 288 0.27 -2.81 -4.52
CA GLY A 288 1.70 -2.77 -4.83
C GLY A 288 2.27 -1.35 -4.90
N LEU A 289 1.88 -0.49 -3.96
CA LEU A 289 2.41 0.87 -3.86
C LEU A 289 3.93 0.96 -3.97
N PRO A 290 4.76 0.10 -3.33
CA PRO A 290 6.22 0.20 -3.46
C PRO A 290 6.74 -0.02 -4.89
N VAL A 291 6.05 -0.85 -5.68
CA VAL A 291 6.38 -1.03 -7.11
C VAL A 291 6.05 0.25 -7.88
N LEU A 292 4.86 0.81 -7.69
CA LEU A 292 4.44 2.05 -8.33
C LEU A 292 5.34 3.23 -7.94
N GLU A 293 5.71 3.34 -6.67
CA GLU A 293 6.62 4.37 -6.14
C GLU A 293 8.00 4.29 -6.78
N ALA A 294 8.56 3.07 -6.89
CA ALA A 294 9.82 2.86 -7.58
C ALA A 294 9.75 3.21 -9.07
N MET A 295 8.64 2.84 -9.73
CA MET A 295 8.38 3.21 -11.12
C MET A 295 8.33 4.73 -11.31
N ALA A 296 7.66 5.45 -10.42
CA ALA A 296 7.55 6.92 -10.45
C ALA A 296 8.90 7.61 -10.22
N CYS A 297 9.82 6.97 -9.47
CA CYS A 297 11.20 7.44 -9.30
C CYS A 297 12.13 7.11 -10.48
N GLY A 298 11.62 6.48 -11.54
CA GLY A 298 12.43 6.09 -12.69
C GLY A 298 13.40 4.94 -12.42
N ALA A 299 13.09 4.09 -11.45
CA ALA A 299 13.87 2.89 -11.18
C ALA A 299 13.53 1.75 -12.14
N ALA A 300 14.51 0.94 -12.51
CA ALA A 300 14.24 -0.39 -13.04
C ALA A 300 13.69 -1.26 -11.91
N VAL A 301 12.55 -1.93 -12.14
CA VAL A 301 11.87 -2.72 -11.10
C VAL A 301 11.83 -4.19 -11.48
N LEU A 302 12.21 -5.06 -10.53
CA LEU A 302 12.02 -6.51 -10.56
C LEU A 302 10.96 -6.90 -9.55
N THR A 303 9.90 -7.59 -9.98
CA THR A 303 8.84 -8.05 -9.09
C THR A 303 8.33 -9.45 -9.50
N THR A 304 7.20 -9.90 -8.99
CA THR A 304 6.60 -11.20 -9.32
C THR A 304 5.28 -11.03 -10.07
N ARG A 305 4.83 -12.07 -10.78
CA ARG A 305 3.50 -12.09 -11.42
C ARG A 305 2.39 -12.53 -10.45
N ARG A 306 2.41 -11.98 -9.22
CA ARG A 306 1.46 -12.37 -8.16
C ARG A 306 0.44 -11.27 -7.91
N LEU A 307 -0.83 -11.68 -7.84
CA LEU A 307 -1.99 -10.82 -7.53
C LEU A 307 -1.98 -9.50 -8.36
N SER A 308 -1.98 -8.36 -7.70
CA SER A 308 -2.06 -7.03 -8.34
C SER A 308 -0.75 -6.54 -8.99
N LEU A 309 0.38 -7.19 -8.74
CA LEU A 309 1.67 -6.71 -9.23
C LEU A 309 1.75 -6.61 -10.78
N PRO A 310 1.19 -7.57 -11.57
CA PRO A 310 1.09 -7.41 -13.02
C PRO A 310 0.15 -6.28 -13.45
N GLU A 311 -0.88 -6.00 -12.68
CA GLU A 311 -1.83 -4.91 -12.96
C GLU A 311 -1.17 -3.54 -12.82
N VAL A 312 -0.29 -3.37 -11.82
CA VAL A 312 0.49 -2.16 -11.63
C VAL A 312 1.67 -2.08 -12.59
N GLY A 313 2.49 -3.13 -12.64
CA GLY A 313 3.74 -3.13 -13.39
C GLY A 313 3.57 -3.23 -14.92
N GLY A 314 2.55 -3.96 -15.40
CA GLY A 314 2.35 -4.22 -16.83
C GLY A 314 3.62 -4.78 -17.48
N ASP A 315 3.99 -4.22 -18.63
CA ASP A 315 5.23 -4.56 -19.33
C ASP A 315 6.39 -3.62 -18.98
N ALA A 316 6.16 -2.70 -18.03
CA ALA A 316 7.13 -1.69 -17.61
C ALA A 316 8.10 -2.17 -16.50
N VAL A 317 7.97 -3.41 -16.05
CA VAL A 317 8.82 -4.00 -15.02
C VAL A 317 9.30 -5.38 -15.45
N ALA A 318 10.37 -5.87 -14.84
CA ALA A 318 10.82 -7.25 -14.99
C ALA A 318 10.11 -8.15 -13.97
N TYR A 319 9.95 -9.41 -14.32
CA TYR A 319 9.29 -10.40 -13.47
C TYR A 319 10.19 -11.60 -13.19
N CYS A 320 10.11 -12.11 -11.96
CA CYS A 320 10.75 -13.37 -11.57
C CYS A 320 9.75 -14.31 -10.87
N GLY A 321 10.15 -15.54 -10.68
CA GLY A 321 9.49 -16.45 -9.76
C GLY A 321 9.75 -16.08 -8.31
N VAL A 322 9.12 -16.80 -7.36
CA VAL A 322 9.22 -16.49 -5.92
C VAL A 322 10.38 -17.20 -5.22
N GLY A 323 11.01 -18.16 -5.88
CA GLY A 323 12.16 -18.90 -5.35
C GLY A 323 13.44 -18.08 -5.36
N ALA A 324 14.34 -18.35 -4.41
CA ALA A 324 15.64 -17.66 -4.35
C ALA A 324 16.47 -17.84 -5.65
N GLY A 325 16.37 -19.02 -6.31
CA GLY A 325 17.01 -19.27 -7.59
C GLY A 325 16.47 -18.40 -8.73
N ASP A 326 15.13 -18.24 -8.79
CA ASP A 326 14.49 -17.39 -9.80
C ASP A 326 14.86 -15.91 -9.61
N VAL A 327 14.87 -15.47 -8.34
CA VAL A 327 15.29 -14.12 -7.96
C VAL A 327 16.76 -13.90 -8.32
N ALA A 328 17.63 -14.89 -8.06
CA ALA A 328 19.07 -14.82 -8.41
C ALA A 328 19.28 -14.66 -9.92
N ALA A 329 18.63 -15.50 -10.71
CA ALA A 329 18.74 -15.46 -12.17
C ALA A 329 18.32 -14.09 -12.72
N ALA A 330 17.16 -13.59 -12.28
CA ALA A 330 16.62 -12.31 -12.73
C ALA A 330 17.49 -11.11 -12.28
N ILE A 331 17.98 -11.10 -11.05
CA ILE A 331 18.93 -10.07 -10.57
C ILE A 331 20.20 -10.08 -11.39
N SER A 332 20.80 -11.28 -11.63
CA SER A 332 22.04 -11.39 -12.42
C SER A 332 21.83 -10.88 -13.83
N GLU A 333 20.78 -11.32 -14.52
CA GLU A 333 20.43 -10.89 -15.88
C GLU A 333 20.29 -9.36 -15.96
N LEU A 334 19.53 -8.76 -15.06
CA LEU A 334 19.31 -7.31 -15.07
C LEU A 334 20.56 -6.52 -14.72
N LEU A 335 21.40 -7.00 -13.80
CA LEU A 335 22.66 -6.33 -13.48
C LEU A 335 23.65 -6.37 -14.65
N ASP A 336 23.61 -7.42 -15.49
CA ASP A 336 24.45 -7.57 -16.68
C ASP A 336 23.91 -6.84 -17.90
N ALA A 337 22.67 -6.32 -17.87
CA ALA A 337 21.98 -5.67 -18.96
C ALA A 337 21.63 -4.20 -18.66
N PRO A 338 22.57 -3.26 -18.59
CA PRO A 338 22.28 -1.85 -18.26
C PRO A 338 21.34 -1.19 -19.25
N ALA A 339 21.40 -1.51 -20.54
CA ALA A 339 20.47 -1.00 -21.55
C ALA A 339 19.02 -1.46 -21.23
N ARG A 340 18.84 -2.73 -20.84
CA ARG A 340 17.52 -3.23 -20.46
C ARG A 340 16.97 -2.55 -19.21
N ARG A 341 17.82 -2.26 -18.22
CA ARG A 341 17.40 -1.48 -17.05
C ARG A 341 16.95 -0.07 -17.43
N ALA A 342 17.66 0.59 -18.33
CA ALA A 342 17.28 1.93 -18.83
C ALA A 342 15.92 1.89 -19.56
N GLU A 343 15.70 0.92 -20.45
CA GLU A 343 14.40 0.73 -21.12
C GLU A 343 13.25 0.52 -20.12
N LEU A 344 13.45 -0.33 -19.10
CA LEU A 344 12.47 -0.57 -18.06
C LEU A 344 12.20 0.69 -17.25
N ALA A 345 13.22 1.46 -16.88
CA ALA A 345 13.09 2.71 -16.15
C ALA A 345 12.24 3.74 -16.90
N GLU A 346 12.49 3.90 -18.22
CA GLU A 346 11.68 4.78 -19.05
C GLU A 346 10.22 4.30 -19.19
N ALA A 347 10.03 2.99 -19.39
CA ALA A 347 8.69 2.40 -19.46
C ALA A 347 7.95 2.57 -18.12
N ALA A 348 8.65 2.38 -16.99
CA ALA A 348 8.13 2.57 -15.65
C ALA A 348 7.64 4.00 -15.41
N LEU A 349 8.41 5.00 -15.81
CA LEU A 349 8.01 6.41 -15.72
C LEU A 349 6.74 6.72 -16.52
N ARG A 350 6.64 6.16 -17.75
CA ARG A 350 5.42 6.34 -18.57
C ARG A 350 4.22 5.68 -17.90
N ARG A 351 4.38 4.44 -17.43
CA ARG A 351 3.31 3.67 -16.80
C ARG A 351 2.85 4.30 -15.48
N ALA A 352 3.76 4.80 -14.64
CA ALA A 352 3.42 5.40 -13.35
C ALA A 352 2.48 6.62 -13.49
N LYS A 353 2.54 7.36 -14.60
CA LYS A 353 1.64 8.51 -14.87
C LYS A 353 0.17 8.13 -15.04
N GLU A 354 -0.13 6.85 -15.30
CA GLU A 354 -1.50 6.36 -15.38
C GLU A 354 -2.18 6.23 -14.01
N PHE A 355 -1.41 6.33 -12.93
CA PHE A 355 -1.85 6.17 -11.55
C PHE A 355 -1.75 7.49 -10.79
N SER A 356 -2.81 8.31 -10.83
CA SER A 356 -2.84 9.59 -10.12
C SER A 356 -3.86 9.59 -8.99
N TRP A 357 -3.56 10.32 -7.92
CA TRP A 357 -4.52 10.53 -6.83
C TRP A 357 -5.73 11.36 -7.27
N ALA A 358 -5.57 12.23 -8.27
CA ALA A 358 -6.68 12.97 -8.86
C ALA A 358 -7.71 12.01 -9.48
N THR A 359 -7.27 11.06 -10.32
CA THR A 359 -8.14 10.01 -10.87
C THR A 359 -8.74 9.13 -9.77
N THR A 360 -7.93 8.80 -8.74
CA THR A 360 -8.42 8.03 -7.58
C THR A 360 -9.55 8.78 -6.86
N ALA A 361 -9.42 10.09 -6.64
CA ALA A 361 -10.43 10.92 -6.00
C ALA A 361 -11.71 11.03 -6.84
N GLU A 362 -11.59 11.27 -8.14
CA GLU A 362 -12.72 11.29 -9.07
C GLU A 362 -13.53 9.99 -9.03
N ARG A 363 -12.85 8.84 -9.13
CA ARG A 363 -13.50 7.52 -9.05
C ARG A 363 -14.14 7.26 -7.68
N HIS A 364 -13.56 7.76 -6.59
CA HIS A 364 -14.20 7.67 -5.27
C HIS A 364 -15.46 8.52 -5.20
N ARG A 365 -15.48 9.71 -5.80
CA ARG A 365 -16.71 10.54 -5.87
C ARG A 365 -17.82 9.84 -6.63
N GLU A 366 -17.50 9.21 -7.77
CA GLU A 366 -18.48 8.40 -8.53
C GLU A 366 -19.01 7.25 -7.65
N ALA A 367 -18.12 6.54 -6.94
CA ALA A 367 -18.50 5.46 -6.03
C ALA A 367 -19.38 5.96 -4.88
N TYR A 368 -19.10 7.15 -4.33
CA TYR A 368 -19.93 7.75 -3.28
C TYR A 368 -21.32 8.15 -3.81
N ALA A 369 -21.40 8.73 -5.00
CA ALA A 369 -22.68 9.05 -5.63
C ALA A 369 -23.53 7.80 -5.87
N LYS A 370 -22.89 6.73 -6.40
CA LYS A 370 -23.52 5.42 -6.60
C LYS A 370 -24.03 4.82 -5.28
N ALA A 371 -23.23 4.89 -4.22
CA ALA A 371 -23.60 4.40 -2.89
C ALA A 371 -24.79 5.20 -2.32
N TRP A 372 -24.78 6.53 -2.48
CA TRP A 372 -25.88 7.38 -2.03
C TRP A 372 -27.20 7.05 -2.72
N HIS A 373 -27.23 6.93 -4.05
CA HIS A 373 -28.42 6.57 -4.82
C HIS A 373 -28.99 5.22 -4.36
N ARG A 374 -28.18 4.20 -4.23
CA ARG A 374 -28.59 2.87 -3.75
C ARG A 374 -29.15 2.88 -2.34
N HIS A 375 -28.56 3.68 -1.47
CA HIS A 375 -29.07 3.82 -0.10
C HIS A 375 -30.46 4.48 -0.09
N ALA A 376 -30.68 5.51 -0.92
CA ALA A 376 -31.98 6.17 -1.07
C ALA A 376 -33.04 5.19 -1.60
N GLU A 377 -32.75 4.41 -2.63
CA GLU A 377 -33.65 3.39 -3.18
C GLU A 377 -34.05 2.34 -2.13
N ARG A 378 -33.09 1.83 -1.33
CA ARG A 378 -33.37 0.85 -0.26
C ARG A 378 -34.20 1.40 0.89
N ARG A 379 -34.28 2.72 1.06
CA ARG A 379 -35.13 3.36 2.08
C ARG A 379 -36.52 3.69 1.56
N ALA A 380 -36.68 3.76 0.24
CA ALA A 380 -37.96 4.00 -0.41
C ALA A 380 -38.77 2.70 -0.65
N SER A 381 -38.08 1.56 -0.70
CA SER A 381 -38.66 0.21 -0.78
C SER A 381 -38.99 -0.36 0.59
#